data_a9caa6d050672e14a93b8dfdcf27299b
#
_entry.id   a9caa6d050672e14a93b8dfdcf27299b
#
_cell.length_a   1.000
_cell.length_b   1.000
_cell.length_c   1.000
_cell.angle_alpha   90.00
_cell.angle_beta   90.00
_cell.angle_gamma   90.00
#
_symmetry.space_group_name_H-M   'P 1'
#
loop_
_entity.id
_entity.type
_entity.pdbx_description
1 polymer ?
#
loop_
_entity_poly.entity_id
_entity_poly.type
_entity_poly.pdbx_seq_one_letter_code
_entity_poly.pdbx_strand_id
1 'polypeptide(L)'
;MRKQIVYIASPYTKGEVSINTHFQCMIFDQLLTDGKVWPVAPLWSHFQHTVFPRPYKDWIAYDQALLPLYDACLRLTARLERLGYEQHDSAGADGEVEIFKQLGKPVFTNIRDLYVWVDSLAQASGSPT
;
A
#
# COMPACT_ATOMS: atom_id res chain seq x y z
N MET A 1 21.50 5.93 2.59
CA MET A 1 20.16 5.63 3.14
C MET A 1 19.51 4.50 2.37
N ARG A 2 18.88 3.56 3.05
CA ARG A 2 18.14 2.48 2.36
C ARG A 2 16.86 3.01 1.70
N LYS A 3 16.42 2.34 0.65
CA LYS A 3 15.11 2.63 0.08
C LYS A 3 14.00 2.38 1.10
N GLN A 4 13.02 3.26 1.09
CA GLN A 4 11.87 3.13 1.97
C GLN A 4 10.94 2.01 1.49
N ILE A 5 10.36 1.29 2.43
CA ILE A 5 9.40 0.22 2.16
C ILE A 5 8.00 0.79 2.31
N VAL A 6 7.20 0.70 1.25
CA VAL A 6 5.88 1.32 1.18
C VAL A 6 4.79 0.27 1.06
N TYR A 7 3.88 0.27 2.03
CA TYR A 7 2.72 -0.62 2.07
C TYR A 7 1.58 -0.01 1.26
N ILE A 8 1.01 -0.78 0.34
CA ILE A 8 -0.09 -0.32 -0.51
C ILE A 8 -1.41 -0.77 0.12
N ALA A 9 -2.14 0.17 0.71
CA ALA A 9 -3.43 -0.09 1.33
C ALA A 9 -4.57 0.16 0.34
N SER A 10 -5.42 -0.83 0.10
CA SER A 10 -6.54 -0.71 -0.82
C SER A 10 -7.67 -1.65 -0.43
N PRO A 11 -8.91 -1.42 -0.91
CA PRO A 11 -10.01 -2.35 -0.66
C PRO A 11 -9.69 -3.74 -1.18
N TYR A 12 -10.15 -4.77 -0.47
CA TYR A 12 -10.03 -6.16 -0.90
C TYR A 12 -11.40 -6.76 -1.22
N THR A 13 -12.30 -6.80 -0.25
CA THR A 13 -13.59 -7.46 -0.38
C THR A 13 -14.71 -6.55 -0.87
N LYS A 14 -14.61 -5.25 -0.65
CA LYS A 14 -15.61 -4.29 -1.15
C LYS A 14 -15.38 -4.03 -2.64
N GLY A 15 -16.45 -4.07 -3.42
CA GLY A 15 -16.37 -4.01 -4.86
C GLY A 15 -15.96 -5.36 -5.43
N GLU A 16 -15.24 -5.34 -6.52
CA GLU A 16 -14.79 -6.55 -7.22
C GLU A 16 -13.37 -6.93 -6.77
N VAL A 17 -13.24 -8.07 -6.11
CA VAL A 17 -11.95 -8.54 -5.58
C VAL A 17 -10.87 -8.62 -6.66
N SER A 18 -11.22 -9.17 -7.83
CA SER A 18 -10.25 -9.30 -8.95
C SER A 18 -9.76 -7.95 -9.41
N ILE A 19 -10.65 -6.96 -9.49
CA ILE A 19 -10.32 -5.59 -9.90
C ILE A 19 -9.43 -4.93 -8.84
N ASN A 20 -9.78 -5.07 -7.59
CA ASN A 20 -9.00 -4.49 -6.48
C ASN A 20 -7.58 -5.05 -6.48
N THR A 21 -7.44 -6.36 -6.64
CA THR A 21 -6.13 -7.02 -6.70
C THR A 21 -5.34 -6.56 -7.92
N HIS A 22 -5.98 -6.47 -9.07
CA HIS A 22 -5.34 -6.00 -10.31
C HIS A 22 -4.78 -4.59 -10.14
N PHE A 23 -5.56 -3.67 -9.59
CA PHE A 23 -5.10 -2.28 -9.42
C PHE A 23 -3.97 -2.16 -8.41
N GLN A 24 -4.01 -2.93 -7.34
CA GLN A 24 -2.89 -2.95 -6.41
C GLN A 24 -1.62 -3.46 -7.09
N CYS A 25 -1.72 -4.51 -7.89
CA CYS A 25 -0.59 -5.04 -8.66
C CYS A 25 -0.07 -4.04 -9.69
N MET A 26 -0.97 -3.29 -10.33
CA MET A 26 -0.58 -2.24 -11.29
C MET A 26 0.23 -1.14 -10.61
N ILE A 27 -0.21 -0.68 -9.45
CA ILE A 27 0.52 0.34 -8.68
C ILE A 27 1.86 -0.22 -8.18
N PHE A 28 1.87 -1.47 -7.71
CA PHE A 28 3.11 -2.13 -7.32
C PHE A 28 4.14 -2.11 -8.47
N ASP A 29 3.70 -2.47 -9.68
CA ASP A 29 4.56 -2.49 -10.85
C ASP A 29 5.11 -1.10 -11.17
N GLN A 30 4.28 -0.08 -11.08
CA GLN A 30 4.67 1.30 -11.27
C GLN A 30 5.78 1.72 -10.28
N LEU A 31 5.57 1.44 -9.02
CA LEU A 31 6.54 1.81 -7.97
C LEU A 31 7.85 1.05 -8.14
N LEU A 32 7.78 -0.22 -8.50
CA LEU A 32 8.97 -1.04 -8.72
C LEU A 32 9.76 -0.55 -9.95
N THR A 33 9.05 -0.21 -11.03
CA THR A 33 9.66 0.32 -12.26
C THR A 33 10.37 1.64 -12.00
N ASP A 34 9.74 2.53 -11.24
CA ASP A 34 10.33 3.84 -10.93
C ASP A 34 11.55 3.74 -10.00
N GLY A 35 11.63 2.68 -9.21
CA GLY A 35 12.81 2.34 -8.43
C GLY A 35 13.10 3.23 -7.23
N LYS A 36 12.15 4.07 -6.81
CA LYS A 36 12.35 5.00 -5.68
C LYS A 36 12.07 4.37 -4.33
N VAL A 37 11.21 3.36 -4.28
CA VAL A 37 10.78 2.67 -3.06
C VAL A 37 10.70 1.17 -3.30
N TRP A 38 10.62 0.40 -2.21
CA TRP A 38 10.27 -1.03 -2.26
C TRP A 38 8.79 -1.16 -1.93
N PRO A 39 7.93 -1.51 -2.91
CA PRO A 39 6.50 -1.64 -2.65
C PRO A 39 6.15 -2.98 -2.00
N VAL A 40 5.09 -2.97 -1.20
CA VAL A 40 4.49 -4.19 -0.63
C VAL A 40 3.00 -4.20 -1.01
N ALA A 41 2.58 -5.25 -1.67
CA ALA A 41 1.20 -5.42 -2.14
C ALA A 41 0.51 -6.55 -1.35
N PRO A 42 -0.18 -6.23 -0.23
CA PRO A 42 -0.76 -7.26 0.63
C PRO A 42 -1.83 -8.11 -0.06
N LEU A 43 -2.50 -7.61 -1.09
CA LEU A 43 -3.50 -8.38 -1.82
C LEU A 43 -2.92 -9.55 -2.61
N TRP A 44 -1.60 -9.70 -2.69
CA TRP A 44 -1.00 -10.94 -3.19
C TRP A 44 -1.45 -12.16 -2.39
N SER A 45 -1.84 -11.96 -1.14
CA SER A 45 -2.41 -13.04 -0.32
C SER A 45 -3.71 -13.59 -0.92
N HIS A 46 -4.37 -12.85 -1.82
CA HIS A 46 -5.54 -13.36 -2.54
C HIS A 46 -5.21 -14.65 -3.30
N PHE A 47 -4.07 -14.71 -3.96
CA PHE A 47 -3.65 -15.92 -4.66
C PHE A 47 -3.43 -17.08 -3.68
N GLN A 48 -2.74 -16.82 -2.58
CA GLN A 48 -2.52 -17.83 -1.54
C GLN A 48 -3.85 -18.31 -0.97
N HIS A 49 -4.78 -17.39 -0.73
CA HIS A 49 -6.11 -17.73 -0.20
C HIS A 49 -6.91 -18.58 -1.18
N THR A 50 -6.73 -18.38 -2.48
CA THR A 50 -7.40 -19.20 -3.51
C THR A 50 -6.95 -20.65 -3.44
N VAL A 51 -5.67 -20.88 -3.16
CA VAL A 51 -5.10 -22.24 -3.08
C VAL A 51 -5.37 -22.88 -1.72
N PHE A 52 -5.17 -22.14 -0.65
CA PHE A 52 -5.38 -22.59 0.72
C PHE A 52 -6.21 -21.56 1.50
N PRO A 53 -7.55 -21.63 1.42
CA PRO A 53 -8.42 -20.65 2.06
C PRO A 53 -8.23 -20.57 3.58
N ARG A 54 -8.27 -19.35 4.11
CA ARG A 54 -8.23 -19.10 5.55
C ARG A 54 -9.31 -18.10 5.93
N PRO A 55 -9.75 -18.07 7.21
CA PRO A 55 -10.65 -17.01 7.67
C PRO A 55 -10.03 -15.61 7.45
N TYR A 56 -10.88 -14.65 7.10
CA TYR A 56 -10.45 -13.27 6.85
C TYR A 56 -9.65 -12.67 8.01
N LYS A 57 -10.04 -12.99 9.25
CA LYS A 57 -9.34 -12.55 10.44
C LYS A 57 -7.85 -12.94 10.46
N ASP A 58 -7.50 -14.08 9.86
CA ASP A 58 -6.10 -14.53 9.82
C ASP A 58 -5.27 -13.63 8.91
N TRP A 59 -5.84 -13.20 7.78
CA TRP A 59 -5.15 -12.28 6.85
C TRP A 59 -4.98 -10.91 7.47
N ILE A 60 -5.99 -10.41 8.17
CA ILE A 60 -5.90 -9.13 8.86
C ILE A 60 -4.81 -9.16 9.94
N ALA A 61 -4.79 -10.22 10.75
CA ALA A 61 -3.78 -10.37 11.79
C ALA A 61 -2.36 -10.44 11.21
N TYR A 62 -2.20 -11.20 10.12
CA TYR A 62 -0.93 -11.32 9.42
C TYR A 62 -0.46 -9.97 8.88
N ASP A 63 -1.32 -9.26 8.16
CA ASP A 63 -0.96 -7.97 7.57
C ASP A 63 -0.62 -6.95 8.66
N GLN A 64 -1.43 -6.88 9.72
CA GLN A 64 -1.20 -5.92 10.81
C GLN A 64 0.07 -6.21 11.59
N ALA A 65 0.45 -7.48 11.73
CA ALA A 65 1.70 -7.84 12.42
C ALA A 65 2.94 -7.30 11.70
N LEU A 66 2.87 -7.12 10.37
CA LEU A 66 3.98 -6.64 9.57
C LEU A 66 4.03 -5.12 9.43
N LEU A 67 2.94 -4.40 9.72
CA LEU A 67 2.87 -2.95 9.50
C LEU A 67 3.99 -2.16 10.19
N PRO A 68 4.42 -2.49 11.41
CA PRO A 68 5.52 -1.74 12.04
C PRO A 68 6.85 -1.84 11.30
N LEU A 69 7.01 -2.80 10.39
CA LEU A 69 8.23 -3.00 9.62
C LEU A 69 8.32 -2.10 8.39
N TYR A 70 7.24 -1.45 8.00
CA TYR A 70 7.19 -0.61 6.80
C TYR A 70 7.40 0.85 7.16
N ASP A 71 7.82 1.64 6.17
CA ASP A 71 8.19 3.05 6.39
C ASP A 71 7.07 4.03 6.11
N ALA A 72 6.17 3.67 5.20
CA ALA A 72 5.08 4.53 4.77
C ALA A 72 3.94 3.72 4.20
N CYS A 73 2.78 4.35 4.08
CA CYS A 73 1.58 3.77 3.50
C CYS A 73 1.13 4.59 2.29
N LEU A 74 0.77 3.91 1.22
CA LEU A 74 0.08 4.51 0.07
C LEU A 74 -1.34 3.97 0.02
N ARG A 75 -2.31 4.81 0.35
CA ARG A 75 -3.74 4.46 0.32
C ARG A 75 -4.29 4.77 -1.08
N LEU A 76 -4.69 3.72 -1.81
CA LEU A 76 -5.24 3.89 -3.14
C LEU A 76 -6.65 4.48 -3.06
N THR A 77 -6.85 5.63 -3.70
CA THR A 77 -8.11 6.35 -3.68
C THR A 77 -8.50 6.80 -5.10
N ALA A 78 -8.39 8.06 -5.42
CA ALA A 78 -8.94 8.70 -6.62
C ALA A 78 -8.54 8.07 -7.97
N ARG A 79 -7.46 7.27 -8.04
CA ARG A 79 -7.02 6.69 -9.31
C ARG A 79 -8.03 5.69 -9.88
N LEU A 80 -8.67 4.89 -9.00
CA LEU A 80 -9.66 3.93 -9.44
C LEU A 80 -10.88 4.62 -10.04
N GLU A 81 -11.29 5.74 -9.46
CA GLU A 81 -12.40 6.54 -9.96
C GLU A 81 -12.14 7.05 -11.37
N ARG A 82 -10.92 7.55 -11.64
CA ARG A 82 -10.56 8.05 -12.96
C ARG A 82 -10.55 6.97 -14.05
N LEU A 83 -10.40 5.72 -13.65
CA LEU A 83 -10.44 4.59 -14.57
C LEU A 83 -11.85 4.04 -14.75
N GLY A 84 -12.86 4.70 -14.18
CA GLY A 84 -14.25 4.31 -14.29
C GLY A 84 -14.67 3.24 -13.30
N TYR A 85 -13.85 2.94 -12.33
CA TYR A 85 -14.18 2.00 -11.25
C TYR A 85 -14.46 2.78 -9.97
N GLU A 86 -15.53 2.37 -9.31
CA GLU A 86 -15.90 2.97 -8.05
C GLU A 86 -14.90 2.55 -6.96
N GLN A 87 -14.36 3.54 -6.26
CA GLN A 87 -13.52 3.27 -5.11
C GLN A 87 -14.39 3.10 -3.88
N HIS A 88 -14.31 1.95 -3.26
CA HIS A 88 -15.08 1.66 -2.07
C HIS A 88 -14.29 1.96 -0.80
N ASP A 89 -14.99 2.45 0.22
CA ASP A 89 -14.43 2.54 1.55
C ASP A 89 -14.13 1.12 2.04
N SER A 90 -13.05 0.98 2.77
CA SER A 90 -12.63 -0.30 3.30
C SER A 90 -12.26 -0.15 4.76
N ALA A 91 -13.00 -0.79 5.64
CA ALA A 91 -12.69 -0.77 7.07
C ALA A 91 -11.31 -1.36 7.35
N GLY A 92 -10.91 -2.40 6.60
CA GLY A 92 -9.58 -2.99 6.73
C GLY A 92 -8.46 -2.03 6.33
N ALA A 93 -8.59 -1.41 5.15
CA ALA A 93 -7.58 -0.46 4.67
C ALA A 93 -7.54 0.80 5.55
N ASP A 94 -8.70 1.29 6.00
CA ASP A 94 -8.76 2.46 6.88
C ASP A 94 -8.18 2.16 8.25
N GLY A 95 -8.38 0.95 8.78
CA GLY A 95 -7.76 0.51 10.03
C GLY A 95 -6.25 0.45 9.92
N GLU A 96 -5.73 -0.01 8.79
CA GLU A 96 -4.30 -0.05 8.54
C GLU A 96 -3.70 1.36 8.45
N VAL A 97 -4.39 2.28 7.78
CA VAL A 97 -3.99 3.70 7.72
C VAL A 97 -3.88 4.28 9.13
N GLU A 98 -4.84 4.00 10.00
CA GLU A 98 -4.83 4.48 11.37
C GLU A 98 -3.64 3.94 12.15
N ILE A 99 -3.27 2.68 11.94
CA ILE A 99 -2.08 2.10 12.58
C ILE A 99 -0.81 2.84 12.14
N PHE A 100 -0.66 3.14 10.83
CA PHE A 100 0.48 3.93 10.36
C PHE A 100 0.54 5.30 11.02
N LYS A 101 -0.59 5.96 11.19
CA LYS A 101 -0.66 7.26 11.86
C LYS A 101 -0.25 7.15 13.33
N GLN A 102 -0.71 6.12 14.03
CA GLN A 102 -0.34 5.89 15.43
C GLN A 102 1.15 5.61 15.57
N LEU A 103 1.77 4.96 14.58
CA LEU A 103 3.20 4.70 14.57
C LEU A 103 4.03 5.92 14.17
N GLY A 104 3.40 7.05 13.86
CA GLY A 104 4.08 8.26 13.41
C GLY A 104 4.64 8.14 12.00
N LYS A 105 4.12 7.24 11.18
CA LYS A 105 4.58 6.99 9.81
C LYS A 105 3.67 7.69 8.80
N PRO A 106 4.23 8.23 7.71
CA PRO A 106 3.43 8.99 6.75
C PRO A 106 2.49 8.12 5.94
N VAL A 107 1.35 8.71 5.59
CA VAL A 107 0.33 8.11 4.73
C VAL A 107 0.11 9.03 3.55
N PHE A 108 0.20 8.46 2.34
CA PHE A 108 0.02 9.21 1.10
C PHE A 108 -1.20 8.64 0.34
N THR A 109 -1.84 9.50 -0.44
CA THR A 109 -2.98 9.11 -1.27
C THR A 109 -2.67 9.18 -2.77
N ASN A 110 -1.43 9.55 -3.11
CA ASN A 110 -0.98 9.59 -4.50
C ASN A 110 0.55 9.38 -4.56
N ILE A 111 1.01 8.94 -5.73
CA ILE A 111 2.43 8.62 -5.94
C ILE A 111 3.30 9.87 -5.92
N ARG A 112 2.79 10.99 -6.42
CA ARG A 112 3.55 12.25 -6.47
C ARG A 112 4.01 12.70 -5.09
N ASP A 113 3.09 12.74 -4.13
CA ASP A 113 3.41 13.16 -2.77
C ASP A 113 4.35 12.18 -2.09
N LEU A 114 4.18 10.90 -2.34
CA LEU A 114 5.11 9.87 -1.87
C LEU A 114 6.53 10.16 -2.36
N TYR A 115 6.69 10.44 -3.64
CA TYR A 115 8.02 10.69 -4.22
C TYR A 115 8.65 11.99 -3.70
N VAL A 116 7.84 13.02 -3.49
CA VAL A 116 8.34 14.26 -2.87
C VAL A 116 8.90 13.96 -1.49
N TRP A 117 8.22 13.16 -0.70
CA TRP A 117 8.69 12.76 0.62
C TRP A 117 10.00 11.96 0.54
N VAL A 118 10.08 10.98 -0.37
CA VAL A 118 11.30 10.17 -0.56
C VAL A 118 12.48 11.06 -0.92
N ASP A 119 12.29 12.00 -1.85
CA ASP A 119 13.34 12.90 -2.29
C ASP A 119 13.77 13.85 -1.14
N SER A 120 12.84 14.27 -0.30
CA SER A 120 13.16 15.09 0.87
C SER A 120 14.01 14.35 1.89
N LEU A 121 13.80 13.04 2.06
CA LEU A 121 14.62 12.23 2.96
C LEU A 121 16.05 12.11 2.45
N ALA A 122 16.23 11.92 1.15
CA ALA A 122 17.55 11.84 0.54
C ALA A 122 18.33 13.16 0.75
N GLN A 123 17.67 14.31 0.60
CA GLN A 123 18.28 15.62 0.83
C GLN A 123 18.61 15.81 2.30
N ALA A 124 17.71 15.46 3.20
CA ALA A 124 17.90 15.60 4.64
C ALA A 124 19.05 14.74 5.17
N SER A 125 19.28 13.57 4.56
CA SER A 125 20.38 12.69 4.94
C SER A 125 21.75 13.17 4.44
N GLY A 126 21.79 14.22 3.61
CA GLY A 126 23.00 14.72 3.01
C GLY A 126 23.59 13.80 1.95
N SER A 127 22.86 12.79 1.50
CA SER A 127 23.32 11.88 0.46
C SER A 127 23.44 12.62 -0.88
N PRO A 128 24.57 12.51 -1.58
CA PRO A 128 24.65 13.05 -2.93
C PRO A 128 23.70 12.26 -3.83
N THR A 129 22.93 12.96 -4.58
CA THR A 129 22.02 12.38 -5.53
C THR A 129 22.71 12.13 -6.86
#